data_40f6f4f1d49909cd4c20b6f4fdaff18f
#
_entry.id   40f6f4f1d49909cd4c20b6f4fdaff18f
#
_cell.length_a   1.000
_cell.length_b   1.000
_cell.length_c   1.000
_cell.angle_alpha   90.00
_cell.angle_beta   90.00
_cell.angle_gamma   90.00
#
_symmetry.space_group_name_H-M   'P 1'
#
loop_
_entity.id
_entity.type
_entity.pdbx_description
1 polymer ?
#
loop_
_entity_poly.entity_id
_entity_poly.type
_entity_poly.pdbx_seq_one_letter_code
_entity_poly.pdbx_strand_id
1 'polypeptide(L)'
;PYYPEEAERCLKNAKFIWNKYSKDADPAKNPRRGNGYWGFGDMRSSAALQLWITTGDNSYRKYFEKSLLEQAATRPALALKVLPYMDNAFKAKLKDALAAYVTRVNEAAASTPYGVPISGSGWGGNEQIISWSYTNYLIWKNFPDMIDPELVFNGLNFVYGCHPYSNVSFINSVGVNTKKVAYGNNRADYT
;
A
#
# COMPACT_ATOMS: atom_id res chain seq x y z
N PRO A 1 -26.09 -4.87 0.81
CA PRO A 1 -25.62 -4.29 -0.46
C PRO A 1 -26.79 -3.61 -1.19
N TYR A 2 -26.48 -2.55 -1.98
CA TYR A 2 -27.48 -1.84 -2.79
C TYR A 2 -28.00 -2.71 -3.94
N TYR A 3 -27.21 -3.69 -4.39
CA TYR A 3 -27.52 -4.61 -5.49
C TYR A 3 -27.26 -6.06 -5.04
N PRO A 4 -28.14 -6.69 -4.29
CA PRO A 4 -27.89 -8.00 -3.69
C PRO A 4 -27.72 -9.12 -4.72
N GLU A 5 -28.52 -9.14 -5.77
CA GLU A 5 -28.46 -10.16 -6.84
C GLU A 5 -27.13 -10.09 -7.60
N GLU A 6 -26.66 -8.87 -7.88
CA GLU A 6 -25.38 -8.64 -8.54
C GLU A 6 -24.21 -9.05 -7.64
N ALA A 7 -24.27 -8.72 -6.35
CA ALA A 7 -23.27 -9.11 -5.37
C ALA A 7 -23.16 -10.64 -5.26
N GLU A 8 -24.30 -11.34 -5.23
CA GLU A 8 -24.34 -12.81 -5.22
C GLU A 8 -23.74 -13.41 -6.50
N ARG A 9 -24.07 -12.86 -7.66
CA ARG A 9 -23.51 -13.26 -8.96
C ARG A 9 -22.00 -13.08 -8.98
N CYS A 10 -21.49 -11.93 -8.52
CA CYS A 10 -20.04 -11.64 -8.43
C CYS A 10 -19.35 -12.62 -7.50
N LEU A 11 -19.90 -12.89 -6.32
CA LEU A 11 -19.33 -13.84 -5.37
C LEU A 11 -19.30 -15.26 -5.91
N LYS A 12 -20.36 -15.70 -6.58
CA LYS A 12 -20.43 -17.01 -7.25
C LYS A 12 -19.32 -17.15 -8.30
N ASN A 13 -19.13 -16.15 -9.13
CA ASN A 13 -18.09 -16.11 -10.14
C ASN A 13 -16.68 -16.11 -9.51
N ALA A 14 -16.45 -15.33 -8.46
CA ALA A 14 -15.18 -15.28 -7.75
C ALA A 14 -14.84 -16.66 -7.15
N LYS A 15 -15.78 -17.34 -6.50
CA LYS A 15 -15.59 -18.71 -5.98
C LYS A 15 -15.33 -19.72 -7.09
N PHE A 16 -16.02 -19.60 -8.22
CA PHE A 16 -15.78 -20.48 -9.38
C PHE A 16 -14.34 -20.33 -9.91
N ILE A 17 -13.91 -19.09 -10.13
CA ILE A 17 -12.53 -18.76 -10.59
C ILE A 17 -11.50 -19.28 -9.58
N TRP A 18 -11.73 -19.02 -8.29
CA TRP A 18 -10.88 -19.53 -7.23
C TRP A 18 -10.72 -21.04 -7.27
N ASN A 19 -11.83 -21.78 -7.31
CA ASN A 19 -11.82 -23.23 -7.30
C ASN A 19 -11.13 -23.83 -8.54
N LYS A 20 -11.26 -23.13 -9.68
CA LYS A 20 -10.65 -23.58 -10.93
C LYS A 20 -9.14 -23.31 -11.00
N TYR A 21 -8.69 -22.16 -10.50
CA TYR A 21 -7.33 -21.69 -10.76
C TYR A 21 -6.42 -21.59 -9.52
N SER A 22 -6.94 -21.67 -8.29
CA SER A 22 -6.12 -21.56 -7.09
C SER A 22 -5.20 -22.77 -6.87
N LYS A 23 -5.56 -23.94 -7.39
CA LYS A 23 -4.80 -25.19 -7.25
C LYS A 23 -3.63 -25.27 -8.24
N ASP A 24 -3.76 -24.67 -9.42
CA ASP A 24 -2.79 -24.79 -10.52
C ASP A 24 -1.71 -23.69 -10.49
N ALA A 25 -1.73 -22.84 -9.50
CA ALA A 25 -0.79 -21.74 -9.38
C ALA A 25 0.54 -22.21 -8.77
N ASP A 26 1.28 -23.07 -9.48
CA ASP A 26 2.69 -23.28 -9.20
C ASP A 26 3.46 -22.01 -9.61
N PRO A 27 4.03 -21.26 -8.64
CA PRO A 27 4.79 -20.05 -8.94
C PRO A 27 5.96 -20.29 -9.89
N ALA A 28 6.52 -21.51 -9.87
CA ALA A 28 7.64 -21.92 -10.74
C ALA A 28 7.22 -22.10 -12.21
N LYS A 29 5.95 -22.39 -12.47
CA LYS A 29 5.44 -22.62 -13.83
C LYS A 29 4.88 -21.38 -14.53
N ASN A 30 4.78 -20.24 -13.84
CA ASN A 30 4.29 -19.00 -14.43
C ASN A 30 5.35 -17.88 -14.37
N PRO A 31 6.31 -17.86 -15.31
CA PRO A 31 7.41 -16.89 -15.34
C PRO A 31 6.93 -15.43 -15.53
N ARG A 32 5.69 -15.19 -15.92
CA ARG A 32 5.11 -13.83 -16.00
C ARG A 32 4.82 -13.21 -14.63
N ARG A 33 4.98 -13.94 -13.53
CA ARG A 33 4.88 -13.44 -12.15
C ARG A 33 6.18 -12.79 -11.64
N GLY A 34 7.28 -12.94 -12.35
CA GLY A 34 8.56 -12.29 -11.99
C GLY A 34 8.61 -10.86 -12.48
N ASN A 35 8.86 -9.94 -11.59
CA ASN A 35 9.54 -8.64 -11.78
C ASN A 35 9.21 -7.80 -13.02
N GLY A 36 8.08 -7.98 -13.69
CA GLY A 36 7.63 -7.08 -14.75
C GLY A 36 7.23 -5.72 -14.16
N TYR A 37 7.40 -4.68 -14.92
CA TYR A 37 7.02 -3.29 -14.62
C TYR A 37 5.58 -3.16 -14.05
N TRP A 38 4.72 -4.12 -14.37
CA TRP A 38 3.36 -4.31 -13.86
C TRP A 38 3.27 -5.56 -12.96
N GLY A 39 4.27 -5.80 -12.12
CA GLY A 39 4.28 -6.90 -11.17
C GLY A 39 3.05 -6.87 -10.27
N PHE A 40 1.98 -7.49 -10.74
CA PHE A 40 0.85 -7.82 -9.88
C PHE A 40 1.40 -8.80 -8.83
N GLY A 41 1.54 -8.35 -7.60
CA GLY A 41 1.98 -9.18 -6.48
C GLY A 41 1.18 -10.48 -6.39
N ASP A 42 1.33 -11.25 -5.35
CA ASP A 42 0.58 -12.51 -5.22
C ASP A 42 -0.94 -12.25 -5.23
N MET A 43 -1.51 -12.19 -6.44
CA MET A 43 -2.95 -11.97 -6.65
C MET A 43 -3.80 -13.05 -5.98
N ARG A 44 -3.23 -14.25 -5.78
CA ARG A 44 -3.92 -15.33 -5.08
C ARG A 44 -4.11 -15.01 -3.60
N SER A 45 -3.08 -14.48 -2.92
CA SER A 45 -3.20 -14.03 -1.54
C SER A 45 -4.24 -12.92 -1.41
N SER A 46 -4.24 -11.96 -2.33
CA SER A 46 -5.23 -10.88 -2.35
C SER A 46 -6.65 -11.38 -2.60
N ALA A 47 -6.83 -12.32 -3.53
CA ALA A 47 -8.14 -12.92 -3.81
C ALA A 47 -8.65 -13.76 -2.63
N ALA A 48 -7.76 -14.57 -2.01
CA ALA A 48 -8.10 -15.34 -0.82
C ALA A 48 -8.54 -14.45 0.34
N LEU A 49 -7.83 -13.34 0.54
CA LEU A 49 -8.17 -12.36 1.57
C LEU A 49 -9.57 -11.78 1.34
N GLN A 50 -9.89 -11.34 0.12
CA GLN A 50 -11.21 -10.79 -0.19
C GLN A 50 -12.32 -11.83 -0.04
N LEU A 51 -12.09 -13.07 -0.48
CA LEU A 51 -13.04 -14.16 -0.29
C LEU A 51 -13.24 -14.45 1.20
N TRP A 52 -12.19 -14.45 2.00
CA TRP A 52 -12.29 -14.64 3.46
C TRP A 52 -13.10 -13.53 4.13
N ILE A 53 -12.79 -12.27 3.84
CA ILE A 53 -13.54 -11.12 4.40
C ILE A 53 -15.02 -11.19 4.02
N THR A 54 -15.33 -11.59 2.78
CA THR A 54 -16.71 -11.61 2.27
C THR A 54 -17.51 -12.80 2.79
N THR A 55 -16.87 -13.96 3.01
CA THR A 55 -17.56 -15.21 3.32
C THR A 55 -17.42 -15.68 4.77
N GLY A 56 -16.39 -15.20 5.49
CA GLY A 56 -16.01 -15.75 6.80
C GLY A 56 -15.38 -17.15 6.74
N ASP A 57 -15.18 -17.72 5.55
CA ASP A 57 -14.66 -19.08 5.40
C ASP A 57 -13.14 -19.13 5.65
N ASN A 58 -12.76 -19.71 6.78
CA ASN A 58 -11.37 -19.82 7.21
C ASN A 58 -10.49 -20.69 6.31
N SER A 59 -11.07 -21.46 5.39
CA SER A 59 -10.29 -22.23 4.41
C SER A 59 -9.41 -21.36 3.52
N TYR A 60 -9.79 -20.08 3.32
CA TYR A 60 -9.00 -19.10 2.56
C TYR A 60 -7.82 -18.54 3.34
N ARG A 61 -7.86 -18.49 4.69
CA ARG A 61 -6.86 -17.83 5.55
C ARG A 61 -5.43 -18.34 5.31
N LYS A 62 -5.26 -19.64 5.13
CA LYS A 62 -3.95 -20.26 4.87
C LYS A 62 -3.23 -19.77 3.61
N TYR A 63 -3.96 -19.15 2.68
CA TYR A 63 -3.39 -18.68 1.42
C TYR A 63 -2.82 -17.26 1.50
N PHE A 64 -3.18 -16.48 2.50
CA PHE A 64 -2.75 -15.10 2.60
C PHE A 64 -2.00 -14.75 3.89
N GLU A 65 -2.30 -15.38 5.04
CA GLU A 65 -1.74 -14.99 6.34
C GLU A 65 -0.21 -15.01 6.34
N LYS A 66 0.38 -16.11 5.89
CA LYS A 66 1.84 -16.25 5.78
C LYS A 66 2.44 -15.20 4.83
N SER A 67 1.83 -15.02 3.66
CA SER A 67 2.28 -14.06 2.66
C SER A 67 2.23 -12.61 3.17
N LEU A 68 1.20 -12.24 3.94
CA LEU A 68 1.11 -10.90 4.54
C LEU A 68 2.24 -10.64 5.54
N LEU A 69 2.57 -11.62 6.38
CA LEU A 69 3.66 -11.50 7.36
C LEU A 69 5.03 -11.44 6.66
N GLU A 70 5.26 -12.28 5.66
CA GLU A 70 6.51 -12.27 4.88
C GLU A 70 6.72 -10.95 4.13
N GLN A 71 5.65 -10.32 3.65
CA GLN A 71 5.70 -9.04 2.94
C GLN A 71 5.72 -7.83 3.88
N ALA A 72 5.44 -8.00 5.16
CA ALA A 72 5.33 -6.89 6.12
C ALA A 72 6.60 -6.05 6.21
N ALA A 73 7.76 -6.67 6.05
CA ALA A 73 9.04 -5.95 6.03
C ALA A 73 9.19 -5.00 4.83
N THR A 74 8.49 -5.20 3.72
CA THR A 74 8.64 -4.41 2.49
C THR A 74 7.39 -3.67 2.05
N ARG A 75 6.21 -4.27 2.23
CA ARG A 75 4.91 -3.78 1.76
C ARG A 75 3.82 -4.04 2.80
N PRO A 76 3.88 -3.43 3.99
CA PRO A 76 2.99 -3.76 5.11
C PRO A 76 1.55 -3.26 4.93
N ALA A 77 1.29 -2.35 4.01
CA ALA A 77 0.00 -1.65 3.90
C ALA A 77 -1.21 -2.60 3.86
N LEU A 78 -1.13 -3.71 3.13
CA LEU A 78 -2.23 -4.67 3.06
C LEU A 78 -2.42 -5.41 4.39
N ALA A 79 -1.34 -5.85 5.04
CA ALA A 79 -1.39 -6.50 6.35
C ALA A 79 -1.98 -5.57 7.42
N LEU A 80 -1.65 -4.28 7.36
CA LEU A 80 -2.19 -3.27 8.28
C LEU A 80 -3.68 -2.98 8.03
N LYS A 81 -4.11 -2.95 6.77
CA LYS A 81 -5.54 -2.73 6.41
C LYS A 81 -6.45 -3.86 6.88
N VAL A 82 -5.95 -5.07 6.98
CA VAL A 82 -6.78 -6.22 7.38
C VAL A 82 -6.81 -6.46 8.88
N LEU A 83 -6.03 -5.74 9.67
CA LEU A 83 -5.99 -5.89 11.14
C LEU A 83 -7.36 -5.87 11.83
N PRO A 84 -8.36 -5.07 11.39
CA PRO A 84 -9.70 -5.11 12.00
C PRO A 84 -10.40 -6.46 11.90
N TYR A 85 -9.97 -7.32 10.99
CA TYR A 85 -10.56 -8.64 10.77
C TYR A 85 -9.72 -9.77 11.36
N MET A 86 -8.52 -9.47 11.88
CA MET A 86 -7.56 -10.47 12.36
C MET A 86 -7.55 -10.55 13.89
N ASP A 87 -7.11 -11.70 14.39
CA ASP A 87 -6.95 -11.93 15.82
C ASP A 87 -5.69 -11.27 16.42
N ASN A 88 -5.61 -11.23 17.75
CA ASN A 88 -4.48 -10.66 18.48
C ASN A 88 -3.16 -11.41 18.21
N ALA A 89 -3.22 -12.70 17.90
CA ALA A 89 -2.02 -13.48 17.61
C ALA A 89 -1.39 -13.03 16.27
N PHE A 90 -2.22 -12.76 15.25
CA PHE A 90 -1.74 -12.19 14.01
C PHE A 90 -1.18 -10.77 14.23
N LYS A 91 -1.88 -9.95 15.03
CA LYS A 91 -1.44 -8.58 15.35
C LYS A 91 -0.05 -8.55 16.00
N ALA A 92 0.22 -9.46 16.93
CA ALA A 92 1.52 -9.59 17.59
C ALA A 92 2.62 -9.97 16.57
N LYS A 93 2.38 -11.02 15.77
CA LYS A 93 3.32 -11.43 14.71
C LYS A 93 3.59 -10.32 13.69
N LEU A 94 2.55 -9.57 13.33
CA LEU A 94 2.71 -8.44 12.41
C LEU A 94 3.56 -7.34 13.03
N LYS A 95 3.38 -7.03 14.31
CA LYS A 95 4.21 -6.03 15.02
C LYS A 95 5.70 -6.39 14.92
N ASP A 96 6.04 -7.65 15.19
CA ASP A 96 7.42 -8.13 15.07
C ASP A 96 7.95 -8.03 13.63
N ALA A 97 7.13 -8.42 12.66
CA ALA A 97 7.51 -8.39 11.24
C ALA A 97 7.68 -6.96 10.68
N LEU A 98 7.05 -5.95 11.30
CA LEU A 98 7.16 -4.55 10.91
C LEU A 98 8.50 -3.90 11.33
N ALA A 99 9.25 -4.46 12.26
CA ALA A 99 10.47 -3.84 12.79
C ALA A 99 11.46 -3.46 11.66
N ALA A 100 11.69 -4.35 10.71
CA ALA A 100 12.58 -4.08 9.57
C ALA A 100 12.04 -2.99 8.62
N TYR A 101 10.71 -2.86 8.50
CA TYR A 101 10.11 -1.77 7.73
C TYR A 101 10.31 -0.43 8.44
N VAL A 102 10.08 -0.36 9.75
CA VAL A 102 10.27 0.85 10.56
C VAL A 102 11.72 1.34 10.52
N THR A 103 12.69 0.43 10.60
CA THR A 103 14.11 0.79 10.45
C THR A 103 14.34 1.51 9.11
N ARG A 104 13.85 0.96 8.00
CA ARG A 104 13.99 1.61 6.69
C ARG A 104 13.24 2.94 6.57
N VAL A 105 12.09 3.08 7.24
CA VAL A 105 11.37 4.35 7.29
C VAL A 105 12.22 5.43 7.92
N ASN A 106 12.86 5.14 9.05
CA ASN A 106 13.74 6.07 9.75
C ASN A 106 14.98 6.41 8.93
N GLU A 107 15.60 5.42 8.30
CA GLU A 107 16.75 5.63 7.40
C GLU A 107 16.38 6.51 6.20
N ALA A 108 15.24 6.26 5.58
CA ALA A 108 14.73 7.05 4.46
C ALA A 108 14.45 8.50 4.87
N ALA A 109 13.84 8.71 6.03
CA ALA A 109 13.57 10.04 6.56
C ALA A 109 14.87 10.81 6.87
N ALA A 110 15.87 10.12 7.43
CA ALA A 110 17.17 10.73 7.73
C ALA A 110 18.02 11.02 6.48
N SER A 111 17.71 10.41 5.34
CA SER A 111 18.49 10.54 4.10
C SER A 111 18.28 11.86 3.36
N THR A 112 17.23 12.61 3.69
CA THR A 112 16.90 13.88 3.03
C THR A 112 16.51 14.96 4.05
N PRO A 113 16.74 16.24 3.73
CA PRO A 113 16.37 17.34 4.62
C PRO A 113 14.85 17.52 4.75
N TYR A 114 14.07 16.80 3.95
CA TYR A 114 12.60 16.86 3.95
C TYR A 114 11.96 15.76 4.81
N GLY A 115 12.75 14.84 5.34
CA GLY A 115 12.24 13.71 6.13
C GLY A 115 11.35 12.75 5.35
N VAL A 116 11.54 12.63 4.03
CA VAL A 116 10.78 11.75 3.13
C VAL A 116 11.69 11.01 2.15
N PRO A 117 11.30 9.82 1.67
CA PRO A 117 12.07 9.10 0.66
C PRO A 117 11.96 9.82 -0.70
N ILE A 118 13.06 10.38 -1.16
CA ILE A 118 13.13 10.96 -2.50
C ILE A 118 13.91 10.02 -3.40
N SER A 119 13.26 9.51 -4.45
CA SER A 119 13.93 8.74 -5.49
C SER A 119 14.43 9.66 -6.58
N GLY A 120 15.69 9.53 -6.96
CA GLY A 120 16.29 10.26 -8.08
C GLY A 120 15.83 9.77 -9.46
N SER A 121 15.12 8.66 -9.53
CA SER A 121 14.60 8.06 -10.75
C SER A 121 13.25 7.40 -10.50
N GLY A 122 12.41 7.36 -11.52
CA GLY A 122 11.14 6.64 -11.48
C GLY A 122 9.96 7.52 -11.84
N TRP A 123 8.84 6.86 -12.01
CA TRP A 123 7.54 7.45 -12.31
C TRP A 123 6.73 7.61 -11.01
N GLY A 124 5.96 8.70 -10.89
CA GLY A 124 5.00 8.85 -9.80
C GLY A 124 5.63 9.12 -8.42
N GLY A 125 6.72 9.90 -8.35
CA GLY A 125 7.43 10.17 -7.10
C GLY A 125 6.53 10.67 -5.97
N ASN A 126 5.58 11.57 -6.26
CA ASN A 126 4.62 12.06 -5.25
C ASN A 126 3.67 10.97 -4.77
N GLU A 127 3.24 10.06 -5.64
CA GLU A 127 2.43 8.89 -5.24
C GLU A 127 3.20 8.00 -4.28
N GLN A 128 4.47 7.77 -4.52
CA GLN A 128 5.32 6.98 -3.62
C GLN A 128 5.45 7.62 -2.25
N ILE A 129 5.64 8.94 -2.19
CA ILE A 129 5.73 9.70 -0.93
C ILE A 129 4.40 9.63 -0.17
N ILE A 130 3.26 9.83 -0.84
CA ILE A 130 1.93 9.73 -0.20
C ILE A 130 1.65 8.29 0.27
N SER A 131 1.99 7.29 -0.54
CA SER A 131 1.84 5.89 -0.15
C SER A 131 2.70 5.52 1.05
N TRP A 132 3.91 6.08 1.14
CA TRP A 132 4.80 5.93 2.29
C TRP A 132 4.17 6.57 3.54
N SER A 133 3.71 7.83 3.48
CA SER A 133 3.01 8.50 4.58
C SER A 133 1.76 7.77 5.02
N TYR A 134 0.96 7.28 4.08
CA TYR A 134 -0.24 6.51 4.39
C TYR A 134 0.09 5.18 5.10
N THR A 135 1.16 4.52 4.69
CA THR A 135 1.63 3.30 5.37
C THR A 135 2.10 3.61 6.79
N ASN A 136 2.84 4.69 6.98
CA ASN A 136 3.26 5.17 8.30
C ASN A 136 2.06 5.51 9.19
N TYR A 137 1.03 6.15 8.64
CA TYR A 137 -0.23 6.38 9.34
C TYR A 137 -0.89 5.09 9.81
N LEU A 138 -0.94 4.05 8.96
CA LEU A 138 -1.52 2.77 9.35
C LEU A 138 -0.71 2.09 10.46
N ILE A 139 0.62 2.22 10.45
CA ILE A 139 1.48 1.72 11.54
C ILE A 139 1.18 2.51 12.81
N TRP A 140 1.26 3.82 12.77
CA TRP A 140 1.00 4.67 13.93
C TRP A 140 -0.38 4.43 14.53
N LYS A 141 -1.41 4.32 13.71
CA LYS A 141 -2.78 4.04 14.17
C LYS A 141 -2.92 2.73 14.94
N ASN A 142 -2.17 1.69 14.55
CA ASN A 142 -2.30 0.36 15.14
C ASN A 142 -1.21 0.03 16.16
N PHE A 143 -0.05 0.68 16.05
CA PHE A 143 1.16 0.49 16.85
C PHE A 143 1.84 1.85 17.07
N PRO A 144 1.24 2.74 17.90
CA PRO A 144 1.71 4.12 18.05
C PRO A 144 3.12 4.25 18.64
N ASP A 145 3.59 3.21 19.31
CA ASP A 145 4.92 3.11 19.90
C ASP A 145 6.02 2.74 18.90
N MET A 146 5.67 2.37 17.67
CA MET A 146 6.64 1.92 16.67
C MET A 146 7.18 3.02 15.77
N ILE A 147 6.45 4.12 15.60
CA ILE A 147 6.78 5.15 14.60
C ILE A 147 6.45 6.54 15.12
N ASP A 148 7.30 7.51 14.79
CA ASP A 148 7.06 8.91 15.07
C ASP A 148 5.91 9.43 14.20
N PRO A 149 4.86 10.07 14.76
CA PRO A 149 3.78 10.66 13.99
C PRO A 149 4.24 11.74 13.02
N GLU A 150 5.36 12.41 13.23
CA GLU A 150 5.92 13.36 12.26
C GLU A 150 6.17 12.70 10.91
N LEU A 151 6.60 11.43 10.89
CA LEU A 151 6.83 10.68 9.65
C LEU A 151 5.55 10.42 8.85
N VAL A 152 4.38 10.57 9.47
CA VAL A 152 3.08 10.54 8.78
C VAL A 152 2.87 11.85 8.01
N PHE A 153 3.17 12.98 8.64
CA PHE A 153 2.88 14.29 8.09
C PHE A 153 3.94 14.79 7.11
N ASN A 154 5.18 14.34 7.24
CA ASN A 154 6.29 14.80 6.39
C ASN A 154 6.01 14.60 4.90
N GLY A 155 5.44 13.48 4.48
CA GLY A 155 5.12 13.27 3.07
C GLY A 155 3.95 14.14 2.58
N LEU A 156 2.94 14.39 3.41
CA LEU A 156 1.88 15.32 3.09
C LEU A 156 2.43 16.74 2.97
N ASN A 157 3.20 17.18 3.95
CA ASN A 157 3.85 18.48 3.98
C ASN A 157 4.73 18.68 2.74
N PHE A 158 5.51 17.67 2.36
CA PHE A 158 6.32 17.71 1.15
C PHE A 158 5.47 17.96 -0.10
N VAL A 159 4.39 17.21 -0.27
CA VAL A 159 3.52 17.33 -1.46
C VAL A 159 2.78 18.67 -1.48
N TYR A 160 2.40 19.20 -0.31
CA TYR A 160 1.77 20.53 -0.18
C TYR A 160 2.74 21.71 -0.29
N GLY A 161 4.02 21.47 -0.44
CA GLY A 161 5.03 22.50 -0.67
C GLY A 161 5.65 23.07 0.60
N CYS A 162 5.56 22.38 1.73
CA CYS A 162 6.31 22.75 2.94
C CYS A 162 7.79 22.36 2.77
N HIS A 163 8.46 23.05 1.84
CA HIS A 163 9.88 22.82 1.55
C HIS A 163 10.74 23.96 2.13
N PRO A 164 11.95 23.67 2.64
CA PRO A 164 12.83 24.70 3.19
C PRO A 164 13.21 25.82 2.20
N TYR A 165 13.15 25.55 0.89
CA TYR A 165 13.71 26.46 -0.12
C TYR A 165 12.75 26.90 -1.22
N SER A 166 11.67 26.20 -1.50
CA SER A 166 10.87 26.51 -2.68
C SER A 166 9.41 26.84 -2.42
N ASN A 167 8.81 26.30 -1.38
CA ASN A 167 7.37 26.42 -1.06
C ASN A 167 6.44 26.04 -2.24
N VAL A 168 6.92 25.23 -3.18
CA VAL A 168 6.16 24.83 -4.36
C VAL A 168 5.30 23.63 -4.02
N SER A 169 3.98 23.82 -4.02
CA SER A 169 3.03 22.72 -3.94
C SER A 169 3.00 21.92 -5.25
N PHE A 170 2.97 20.59 -5.13
CA PHE A 170 2.76 19.69 -6.26
C PHE A 170 1.27 19.46 -6.56
N ILE A 171 0.38 20.08 -5.78
CA ILE A 171 -1.07 20.03 -5.97
C ILE A 171 -1.52 21.36 -6.55
N ASN A 172 -2.17 21.30 -7.71
CA ASN A 172 -2.67 22.52 -8.36
C ASN A 172 -3.68 23.26 -7.46
N SER A 173 -3.58 24.57 -7.46
CA SER A 173 -4.43 25.49 -6.68
C SER A 173 -4.39 25.28 -5.15
N VAL A 174 -3.39 24.58 -4.64
CA VAL A 174 -3.17 24.38 -3.21
C VAL A 174 -1.79 24.92 -2.82
N GLY A 175 -1.73 25.67 -1.71
CA GLY A 175 -0.48 26.27 -1.22
C GLY A 175 -0.20 27.67 -1.79
N VAL A 176 0.92 28.25 -1.37
CA VAL A 176 1.32 29.62 -1.74
C VAL A 176 1.85 29.69 -3.17
N ASN A 177 2.64 28.69 -3.56
CA ASN A 177 3.20 28.52 -4.90
C ASN A 177 2.74 27.21 -5.48
N THR A 178 1.94 27.22 -6.53
CA THR A 178 1.50 25.99 -7.21
C THR A 178 2.11 25.90 -8.60
N LYS A 179 2.36 24.69 -9.07
CA LYS A 179 2.71 24.48 -10.46
C LYS A 179 1.50 24.76 -11.36
N LYS A 180 1.69 25.61 -12.37
CA LYS A 180 0.64 25.98 -13.32
C LYS A 180 0.62 25.11 -14.59
N VAL A 181 1.58 24.19 -14.74
CA VAL A 181 1.71 23.35 -15.93
C VAL A 181 1.64 21.89 -15.54
N ALA A 182 0.74 21.14 -16.15
CA ALA A 182 0.70 19.69 -16.03
C ALA A 182 1.83 19.04 -16.84
N TYR A 183 2.45 18.01 -16.27
CA TYR A 183 3.39 17.18 -17.00
C TYR A 183 2.63 16.09 -17.79
N GLY A 184 2.96 15.92 -19.05
CA GLY A 184 2.38 14.88 -19.90
C GLY A 184 2.15 15.34 -21.33
N ASN A 185 1.47 14.52 -22.13
CA ASN A 185 1.19 14.81 -23.55
C ASN A 185 0.18 15.96 -23.74
N ASN A 186 -0.60 16.26 -22.73
CA ASN A 186 -1.50 17.41 -22.71
C ASN A 186 -0.91 18.49 -21.81
N ARG A 187 -0.25 19.46 -22.41
CA ARG A 187 0.10 20.69 -21.71
C ARG A 187 -1.17 21.54 -21.60
N ALA A 188 -1.73 21.58 -20.41
CA ALA A 188 -2.75 22.55 -20.07
C ALA A 188 -2.13 23.57 -19.09
N ASP A 189 -2.24 24.84 -19.44
CA ASP A 189 -2.02 25.91 -18.45
C ASP A 189 -3.24 25.93 -17.55
N TYR A 190 -3.02 25.66 -16.27
CA TYR A 190 -4.06 25.83 -15.26
C TYR A 190 -3.97 27.27 -14.77
N THR A 191 -4.88 28.08 -15.26
CA THR A 191 -5.10 29.45 -14.76
C THR A 191 -5.90 29.44 -13.48
#